data_6148f2a420091567a103c8af796c8f6b
#
_entry.id   6148f2a420091567a103c8af796c8f6b
#
_cell.length_a   1.000
_cell.length_b   1.000
_cell.length_c   1.000
_cell.angle_alpha   90.00
_cell.angle_beta   90.00
_cell.angle_gamma   90.00
#
_symmetry.space_group_name_H-M   'P 1'
#
loop_
_entity.id
_entity.type
_entity.pdbx_description
1 polymer ?
#
loop_
_entity_poly.entity_id
_entity_poly.type
_entity_poly.pdbx_seq_one_letter_code
_entity_poly.pdbx_strand_id
1 'polypeptide(L)'
;MSHTRQEQMEAFGRFLDILDELRVKCPWDRKQTNESLRPNTIEETYELCDALMRDDKKEICKELGDVLLHVAFYATVSYKHLTL
;
A
#
# COMPACT_ATOMS: atom_id res chain seq x y z
N MET A 1 12.52 -10.65 -15.67
CA MET A 1 12.20 -9.95 -16.19
C MET A 1 12.44 -8.85 -16.10
N SER A 2 12.24 -8.13 -16.52
CA SER A 2 13.02 -7.38 -17.04
C SER A 2 12.60 -6.02 -17.20
N HIS A 3 12.16 -5.43 -16.13
CA HIS A 3 11.97 -4.00 -16.10
C HIS A 3 13.26 -3.35 -15.61
N THR A 4 13.59 -2.20 -16.22
CA THR A 4 14.75 -1.44 -15.79
C THR A 4 14.47 -0.76 -14.47
N ARG A 5 15.53 -0.31 -13.80
CA ARG A 5 15.38 0.47 -12.58
C ARG A 5 14.56 1.74 -12.82
N GLN A 6 14.78 2.40 -13.95
CA GLN A 6 14.03 3.59 -14.30
C GLN A 6 12.53 3.30 -14.43
N GLU A 7 12.17 2.19 -15.06
CA GLU A 7 10.78 1.79 -15.19
C GLU A 7 10.14 1.48 -13.84
N GLN A 8 10.91 0.83 -12.97
CA GLN A 8 10.44 0.53 -11.61
C GLN A 8 10.17 1.81 -10.83
N MET A 9 11.08 2.76 -10.93
CA MET A 9 10.94 4.04 -10.22
C MET A 9 9.74 4.83 -10.73
N GLU A 10 9.52 4.82 -12.03
CA GLU A 10 8.38 5.50 -12.63
C GLU A 10 7.06 4.87 -12.22
N ALA A 11 7.03 3.54 -12.15
CA ALA A 11 5.84 2.82 -11.71
C ALA A 11 5.51 3.15 -10.26
N PHE A 12 6.53 3.19 -9.42
CA PHE A 12 6.33 3.52 -8.01
C PHE A 12 5.86 4.96 -7.84
N GLY A 13 6.40 5.86 -8.64
CA GLY A 13 5.97 7.26 -8.65
C GLY A 13 4.49 7.39 -9.00
N ARG A 14 4.04 6.67 -10.02
CA ARG A 14 2.61 6.67 -10.40
C ARG A 14 1.74 6.12 -9.26
N PHE A 15 2.23 5.09 -8.58
CA PHE A 15 1.54 4.52 -7.44
C PHE A 15 1.34 5.57 -6.33
N LEU A 16 2.39 6.32 -6.02
CA LEU A 16 2.31 7.38 -5.01
C LEU A 16 1.36 8.50 -5.44
N ASP A 17 1.37 8.86 -6.72
CA ASP A 17 0.48 9.87 -7.25
C ASP A 17 -1.00 9.45 -7.08
N ILE A 18 -1.29 8.18 -7.35
CA ILE A 18 -2.65 7.66 -7.19
C ILE A 18 -3.07 7.72 -5.72
N LEU A 19 -2.18 7.35 -4.82
CA LEU A 19 -2.47 7.41 -3.38
C LEU A 19 -2.75 8.84 -2.92
N ASP A 20 -1.96 9.79 -3.38
CA ASP A 20 -2.16 11.19 -3.04
C ASP A 20 -3.52 11.69 -3.53
N GLU A 21 -3.89 11.29 -4.75
CA GLU A 21 -5.17 11.69 -5.33
C GLU A 21 -6.33 11.08 -4.55
N LEU A 22 -6.23 9.81 -4.18
CA LEU A 22 -7.26 9.14 -3.38
C LEU A 22 -7.41 9.82 -2.03
N ARG A 23 -6.31 10.21 -1.41
CA ARG A 23 -6.35 10.87 -0.11
C ARG A 23 -7.16 12.17 -0.15
N VAL A 24 -7.11 12.86 -1.28
CA VAL A 24 -7.85 14.12 -1.46
C VAL A 24 -9.27 13.90 -1.93
N LYS A 25 -9.48 12.97 -2.86
CA LYS A 25 -10.75 12.84 -3.58
C LYS A 25 -11.66 11.73 -3.09
N CYS A 26 -11.11 10.68 -2.52
CA CYS A 26 -11.92 9.53 -2.10
C CYS A 26 -12.47 9.76 -0.69
N PRO A 27 -13.80 9.84 -0.51
CA PRO A 27 -14.38 10.08 0.82
C PRO A 27 -13.99 9.00 1.84
N TRP A 28 -13.93 7.74 1.39
CA TRP A 28 -13.55 6.65 2.28
C TRP A 28 -12.10 6.82 2.74
N ASP A 29 -11.20 7.09 1.80
CA ASP A 29 -9.77 7.24 2.09
C ASP A 29 -9.52 8.41 3.03
N ARG A 30 -10.16 9.54 2.77
CA ARG A 30 -9.98 10.74 3.58
C ARG A 30 -10.34 10.51 5.05
N LYS A 31 -11.28 9.63 5.32
CA LYS A 31 -11.72 9.35 6.69
C LYS A 31 -10.81 8.38 7.42
N GLN A 32 -9.95 7.67 6.69
CA GLN A 32 -9.09 6.69 7.32
C GLN A 32 -7.95 7.36 8.08
N THR A 33 -7.64 6.77 9.23
CA THR A 33 -6.51 7.17 10.05
C THR A 33 -5.60 5.95 10.20
N ASN A 34 -4.40 6.17 10.74
CA ASN A 34 -3.51 5.04 11.05
C ASN A 34 -4.24 4.04 11.94
N GLU A 35 -4.97 4.53 12.93
CA GLU A 35 -5.69 3.67 13.86
C GLU A 35 -6.83 2.91 13.18
N SER A 36 -7.61 3.59 12.32
CA SER A 36 -8.75 2.93 11.68
C SER A 36 -8.32 1.87 10.68
N LEU A 37 -7.15 2.04 10.06
CA LEU A 37 -6.67 1.10 9.06
C LEU A 37 -5.92 -0.09 9.67
N ARG A 38 -5.51 0.01 10.92
CA ARG A 38 -4.69 -1.03 11.57
C ARG A 38 -5.29 -2.43 11.53
N PRO A 39 -6.57 -2.63 11.83
CA PRO A 39 -7.15 -3.98 11.74
C PRO A 39 -7.08 -4.55 10.34
N ASN A 40 -7.26 -3.71 9.33
CA ASN A 40 -7.18 -4.14 7.93
C ASN A 40 -5.76 -4.59 7.58
N THR A 41 -4.76 -3.90 8.12
CA THR A 41 -3.36 -4.25 7.87
C THR A 41 -3.02 -5.61 8.47
N ILE A 42 -3.51 -5.90 9.66
CA ILE A 42 -3.32 -7.21 10.29
C ILE A 42 -3.92 -8.30 9.39
N GLU A 43 -5.12 -8.07 8.89
CA GLU A 43 -5.79 -9.02 8.01
C GLU A 43 -5.04 -9.22 6.71
N GLU A 44 -4.60 -8.13 6.07
CA GLU A 44 -3.86 -8.22 4.81
C GLU A 44 -2.53 -8.93 4.98
N THR A 45 -1.85 -8.68 6.10
CA THR A 45 -0.58 -9.36 6.39
C THR A 45 -0.81 -10.85 6.59
N TYR A 46 -1.89 -11.22 7.26
CA TYR A 46 -2.25 -12.61 7.45
C TYR A 46 -2.52 -13.29 6.09
N GLU A 47 -3.25 -12.61 5.22
CA GLU A 47 -3.55 -13.14 3.88
C GLU A 47 -2.28 -13.31 3.06
N LEU A 48 -1.34 -12.37 3.19
CA LEU A 48 -0.04 -12.50 2.52
C LEU A 48 0.69 -13.75 3.02
N CYS A 49 0.73 -13.95 4.33
CA CYS A 49 1.40 -15.12 4.90
C CYS A 49 0.76 -16.41 4.41
N ASP A 50 -0.56 -16.44 4.32
CA ASP A 50 -1.28 -17.60 3.81
C ASP A 50 -0.91 -17.88 2.36
N ALA A 51 -0.87 -16.84 1.52
CA ALA A 51 -0.47 -16.98 0.12
C ALA A 51 0.95 -17.49 -0.01
N LEU A 52 1.85 -17.01 0.85
CA LEU A 52 3.24 -17.47 0.86
C LEU A 52 3.33 -18.94 1.22
N MET A 53 2.55 -19.41 2.20
CA MET A 53 2.54 -20.81 2.59
C MET A 53 2.05 -21.70 1.47
N ARG A 54 1.07 -21.25 0.69
CA ARG A 54 0.54 -22.00 -0.43
C ARG A 54 1.38 -21.89 -1.68
N ASP A 55 2.38 -21.02 -1.66
CA ASP A 55 3.24 -20.74 -2.81
C ASP A 55 2.42 -20.36 -4.06
N ASP A 56 1.35 -19.62 -3.84
CA ASP A 56 0.47 -19.15 -4.91
C ASP A 56 1.00 -17.80 -5.41
N LYS A 57 1.76 -17.84 -6.50
CA LYS A 57 2.46 -16.67 -7.02
C LYS A 57 1.54 -15.51 -7.33
N LYS A 58 0.38 -15.79 -7.89
CA LYS A 58 -0.57 -14.76 -8.26
C LYS A 58 -1.12 -14.07 -7.02
N GLU A 59 -1.50 -14.86 -6.02
CA GLU A 59 -2.02 -14.32 -4.77
C GLU A 59 -0.94 -13.58 -3.99
N ILE A 60 0.29 -14.09 -4.00
CA ILE A 60 1.42 -13.40 -3.36
C ILE A 60 1.57 -11.99 -3.95
N CYS A 61 1.53 -11.90 -5.27
CA CYS A 61 1.67 -10.60 -5.94
C CYS A 61 0.56 -9.64 -5.54
N LYS A 62 -0.67 -10.12 -5.50
CA LYS A 62 -1.82 -9.33 -5.10
C LYS A 62 -1.71 -8.85 -3.66
N GLU A 63 -1.38 -9.77 -2.75
CA GLU A 63 -1.30 -9.43 -1.33
C GLU A 63 -0.11 -8.51 -1.01
N LEU A 64 0.99 -8.66 -1.74
CA LEU A 64 2.12 -7.74 -1.58
C LEU A 64 1.71 -6.32 -1.97
N GLY A 65 0.91 -6.19 -3.03
CA GLY A 65 0.40 -4.89 -3.44
C GLY A 65 -0.48 -4.27 -2.36
N ASP A 66 -1.36 -5.07 -1.76
CA ASP A 66 -2.25 -4.60 -0.71
C ASP A 66 -1.47 -4.15 0.53
N VAL A 67 -0.47 -4.93 0.94
CA VAL A 67 0.36 -4.57 2.09
C VAL A 67 1.19 -3.31 1.79
N LEU A 68 1.73 -3.22 0.58
CA LEU A 68 2.49 -2.04 0.18
C LEU A 68 1.62 -0.77 0.21
N LEU A 69 0.37 -0.91 -0.20
CA LEU A 69 -0.57 0.21 -0.16
C LEU A 69 -0.75 0.72 1.27
N HIS A 70 -0.86 -0.17 2.24
CA HIS A 70 -0.98 0.21 3.64
C HIS A 70 0.30 0.87 4.15
N VAL A 71 1.46 0.35 3.76
CA VAL A 71 2.75 0.94 4.14
C VAL A 71 2.83 2.38 3.65
N ALA A 72 2.51 2.60 2.39
CA ALA A 72 2.55 3.93 1.79
C ALA A 72 1.53 4.87 2.44
N PHE A 73 0.35 4.36 2.76
CA PHE A 73 -0.67 5.13 3.46
C PHE A 73 -0.15 5.63 4.80
N TYR A 74 0.39 4.73 5.61
CA TYR A 74 0.93 5.10 6.93
C TYR A 74 2.05 6.11 6.82
N ALA A 75 2.93 5.92 5.84
CA ALA A 75 4.05 6.83 5.63
C ALA A 75 3.55 8.23 5.29
N THR A 76 2.57 8.32 4.39
CA THR A 76 2.03 9.61 3.97
C THR A 76 1.35 10.34 5.13
N VAL A 77 0.50 9.65 5.87
CA VAL A 77 -0.24 10.25 6.98
C VAL A 77 0.71 10.67 8.09
N SER A 78 1.63 9.77 8.46
CA SER A 78 2.57 10.04 9.55
C SER A 78 3.54 11.16 9.21
N TYR A 79 4.02 11.19 7.96
CA TYR A 79 4.94 12.22 7.53
C TYR A 79 4.31 13.61 7.60
N LYS A 80 3.05 13.72 7.21
CA LYS A 80 2.34 15.00 7.31
C LYS A 80 2.31 15.51 8.75
N HIS A 81 2.09 14.62 9.68
CA HIS A 81 2.06 15.00 11.09
C HIS A 81 3.44 15.37 11.63
N LEU A 82 4.46 14.67 11.15
CA LEU A 82 5.83 14.89 11.62
C LEU A 82 6.45 16.18 11.10
N THR A 83 6.02 16.64 9.94
CA THR A 83 6.60 17.82 9.32
C THR A 83 5.94 19.12 9.76
N LEU A 84 4.87 19.02 10.50
CA LEU A 84 4.18 20.19 11.02
C LEU A 84 4.74 20.58 12.37
#